data_b99218951f9bbcecb93a5f535666a9a9
#
_entry.id   b99218951f9bbcecb93a5f535666a9a9
#
_cell.length_a   1.000
_cell.length_b   1.000
_cell.length_c   1.000
_cell.angle_alpha   90.00
_cell.angle_beta   90.00
_cell.angle_gamma   90.00
#
_symmetry.space_group_name_H-M   'P 1'
#
loop_
_entity.id
_entity.type
_entity.pdbx_description
1 polymer ?
#
loop_
_entity_poly.entity_id
_entity_poly.type
_entity_poly.pdbx_seq_one_letter_code
_entity_poly.pdbx_strand_id
1 'polypeptide(L)'
;MNEIITAIRERRSCRKFKADMPSSADLDQIVEAGLYAASGRGRQASIVLKVTNKELRDRLSAMNARIWGKSGDIDPFFGAPAILVVLADRTVPTHVYDGSLTMGNMMLAAESLGLASIWIHRAKEEFDSEEGKQILKDLGVEGDYEGIGHCAVGYWDCEKPEPPARRDGRVFSAE
;
A
#
# COMPACT_ATOMS: atom_id res chain seq x y z
N MET A 1 -11.70 23.23 9.01
CA MET A 1 -11.30 22.62 7.70
C MET A 1 -12.08 21.33 7.60
N ASN A 2 -12.46 20.90 6.39
CA ASN A 2 -13.17 19.61 6.20
C ASN A 2 -12.26 18.44 6.63
N GLU A 3 -12.80 17.42 7.30
CA GLU A 3 -12.05 16.31 7.87
C GLU A 3 -11.22 15.55 6.82
N ILE A 4 -11.78 15.36 5.62
CA ILE A 4 -11.07 14.70 4.51
C ILE A 4 -9.83 15.52 4.10
N ILE A 5 -9.96 16.83 3.96
CA ILE A 5 -8.85 17.71 3.60
C ILE A 5 -7.80 17.73 4.72
N THR A 6 -8.22 17.67 5.97
CA THR A 6 -7.33 17.55 7.13
C THR A 6 -6.52 16.26 7.04
N ALA A 7 -7.18 15.11 6.88
CA ALA A 7 -6.50 13.81 6.76
C ALA A 7 -5.51 13.76 5.58
N ILE A 8 -5.88 14.32 4.41
CA ILE A 8 -4.97 14.44 3.26
C ILE A 8 -3.70 15.23 3.61
N ARG A 9 -3.85 16.32 4.36
CA ARG A 9 -2.71 17.20 4.74
C ARG A 9 -1.85 16.61 5.84
N GLU A 10 -2.44 15.85 6.76
CA GLU A 10 -1.78 15.31 7.95
C GLU A 10 -1.21 13.91 7.75
N ARG A 11 -1.70 13.14 6.76
CA ARG A 11 -1.17 11.80 6.49
C ARG A 11 0.34 11.83 6.25
N ARG A 12 1.07 10.97 6.97
CA ARG A 12 2.53 10.80 6.84
C ARG A 12 2.89 9.34 6.65
N SER A 13 4.04 9.11 6.01
CA SER A 13 4.63 7.78 5.90
C SER A 13 5.31 7.39 7.21
N CYS A 14 4.84 6.31 7.82
CA CYS A 14 5.43 5.73 9.02
C CYS A 14 6.62 4.84 8.66
N ARG A 15 7.72 4.95 9.41
CA ARG A 15 8.91 4.10 9.24
C ARG A 15 9.35 3.41 10.53
N LYS A 16 8.43 3.29 11.48
CA LYS A 16 8.59 2.49 12.69
C LYS A 16 7.21 2.17 13.25
N PHE A 17 6.84 0.91 13.22
CA PHE A 17 5.54 0.43 13.63
C PHE A 17 5.64 -0.36 14.94
N LYS A 18 4.57 -0.29 15.77
CA LYS A 18 4.36 -1.22 16.87
C LYS A 18 4.06 -2.62 16.33
N ALA A 19 4.32 -3.64 17.15
CA ALA A 19 4.01 -5.02 16.80
C ALA A 19 2.51 -5.36 16.88
N ASP A 20 1.71 -4.47 17.48
CA ASP A 20 0.28 -4.67 17.65
C ASP A 20 -0.44 -4.70 16.29
N MET A 21 -1.19 -5.78 16.05
CA MET A 21 -1.98 -5.96 14.84
C MET A 21 -3.24 -5.07 14.88
N PRO A 22 -3.50 -4.25 13.84
CA PRO A 22 -4.78 -3.57 13.69
C PRO A 22 -5.95 -4.55 13.66
N SER A 23 -7.13 -4.09 14.06
CA SER A 23 -8.32 -4.94 14.02
C SER A 23 -8.63 -5.39 12.58
N SER A 24 -9.22 -6.58 12.43
CA SER A 24 -9.65 -7.02 11.08
C SER A 24 -10.68 -6.05 10.49
N ALA A 25 -11.55 -5.48 11.32
CA ALA A 25 -12.55 -4.52 10.87
C ALA A 25 -11.92 -3.23 10.31
N ASP A 26 -10.86 -2.71 10.95
CA ASP A 26 -10.14 -1.55 10.44
C ASP A 26 -9.43 -1.85 9.12
N LEU A 27 -8.77 -3.02 9.04
CA LEU A 27 -8.12 -3.45 7.79
C LEU A 27 -9.13 -3.64 6.65
N ASP A 28 -10.32 -4.18 6.95
CA ASP A 28 -11.39 -4.36 5.97
C ASP A 28 -11.93 -3.02 5.47
N GLN A 29 -12.12 -2.04 6.35
CA GLN A 29 -12.51 -0.68 5.98
C GLN A 29 -11.44 -0.01 5.09
N ILE A 30 -10.15 -0.20 5.39
CA ILE A 30 -9.05 0.33 4.56
C ILE A 30 -9.09 -0.30 3.16
N VAL A 31 -9.25 -1.62 3.07
CA VAL A 31 -9.34 -2.32 1.78
C VAL A 31 -10.57 -1.85 0.99
N GLU A 32 -11.72 -1.78 1.64
CA GLU A 32 -12.96 -1.29 1.02
C GLU A 32 -12.78 0.11 0.46
N ALA A 33 -12.27 1.05 1.26
CA ALA A 33 -11.99 2.42 0.81
C ALA A 33 -11.04 2.46 -0.41
N GLY A 34 -10.04 1.58 -0.43
CA GLY A 34 -9.16 1.39 -1.57
C GLY A 34 -9.91 0.98 -2.83
N LEU A 35 -10.78 -0.02 -2.73
CA LEU A 35 -11.55 -0.56 -3.86
C LEU A 35 -12.62 0.41 -4.40
N TYR A 36 -13.01 1.43 -3.61
CA TYR A 36 -13.84 2.54 -4.08
C TYR A 36 -13.07 3.62 -4.85
N ALA A 37 -11.76 3.47 -5.08
CA ALA A 37 -11.02 4.39 -5.92
C ALA A 37 -11.58 4.44 -7.35
N ALA A 38 -11.46 5.61 -7.97
CA ALA A 38 -11.81 5.76 -9.38
C ALA A 38 -10.92 4.85 -10.25
N SER A 39 -11.50 4.25 -11.29
CA SER A 39 -10.79 3.41 -12.24
C SER A 39 -11.17 3.74 -13.69
N GLY A 40 -10.25 3.51 -14.63
CA GLY A 40 -10.47 3.79 -16.03
C GLY A 40 -11.72 3.08 -16.57
N ARG A 41 -12.74 3.84 -16.98
CA ARG A 41 -14.05 3.34 -17.46
C ARG A 41 -14.79 2.44 -16.46
N GLY A 42 -14.51 2.58 -15.17
CA GLY A 42 -15.11 1.75 -14.12
C GLY A 42 -14.70 0.27 -14.17
N ARG A 43 -13.54 -0.05 -14.74
CA ARG A 43 -13.08 -1.45 -14.92
C ARG A 43 -12.62 -2.13 -13.65
N GLN A 44 -12.37 -1.36 -12.56
CA GLN A 44 -11.98 -1.90 -11.25
C GLN A 44 -10.81 -2.89 -11.35
N ALA A 45 -9.72 -2.45 -12.00
CA ALA A 45 -8.56 -3.30 -12.28
C ALA A 45 -7.83 -3.81 -11.03
N SER A 46 -8.03 -3.16 -9.89
CA SER A 46 -7.27 -3.42 -8.66
C SER A 46 -7.85 -4.57 -7.86
N ILE A 47 -6.96 -5.41 -7.32
CA ILE A 47 -7.24 -6.34 -6.23
C ILE A 47 -6.29 -6.06 -5.07
N VAL A 48 -6.64 -6.51 -3.87
CA VAL A 48 -5.82 -6.33 -2.66
C VAL A 48 -5.60 -7.68 -1.97
N LEU A 49 -4.34 -8.04 -1.73
CA LEU A 49 -3.99 -9.15 -0.86
C LEU A 49 -3.85 -8.62 0.57
N LYS A 50 -4.72 -9.05 1.48
CA LYS A 50 -4.66 -8.73 2.91
C LYS A 50 -3.76 -9.73 3.62
N VAL A 51 -2.52 -9.34 3.93
CA VAL A 51 -1.51 -10.20 4.55
C VAL A 51 -1.37 -9.83 6.03
N THR A 52 -1.92 -10.66 6.90
CA THR A 52 -1.81 -10.60 8.36
C THR A 52 -1.08 -11.82 8.93
N ASN A 53 -0.85 -12.82 8.09
CA ASN A 53 -0.03 -13.99 8.44
C ASN A 53 1.44 -13.58 8.48
N LYS A 54 2.09 -13.79 9.63
CA LYS A 54 3.48 -13.38 9.88
C LYS A 54 4.46 -14.06 8.92
N GLU A 55 4.28 -15.33 8.62
CA GLU A 55 5.19 -16.08 7.75
C GLU A 55 5.17 -15.51 6.32
N LEU A 56 4.00 -15.29 5.75
CA LEU A 56 3.87 -14.68 4.43
C LEU A 56 4.36 -13.23 4.42
N ARG A 57 4.08 -12.45 5.47
CA ARG A 57 4.58 -11.08 5.64
C ARG A 57 6.09 -11.05 5.62
N ASP A 58 6.75 -11.93 6.39
CA ASP A 58 8.21 -11.98 6.48
C ASP A 58 8.84 -12.49 5.17
N ARG A 59 8.18 -13.41 4.48
CA ARG A 59 8.58 -13.88 3.14
C ARG A 59 8.56 -12.73 2.12
N LEU A 60 7.49 -11.93 2.07
CA LEU A 60 7.40 -10.74 1.21
C LEU A 60 8.47 -9.70 1.58
N SER A 61 8.72 -9.48 2.87
CA SER A 61 9.79 -8.59 3.33
C SER A 61 11.16 -9.04 2.81
N ALA A 62 11.46 -10.33 2.90
CA ALA A 62 12.72 -10.90 2.41
C ALA A 62 12.84 -10.78 0.88
N MET A 63 11.75 -11.01 0.13
CA MET A 63 11.73 -10.80 -1.33
C MET A 63 12.01 -9.34 -1.67
N ASN A 64 11.34 -8.42 -1.00
CA ASN A 64 11.51 -6.98 -1.18
C ASN A 64 12.95 -6.51 -0.90
N ALA A 65 13.55 -7.00 0.19
CA ALA A 65 14.92 -6.70 0.55
C ALA A 65 15.91 -7.20 -0.50
N ARG A 66 15.74 -8.43 -1.00
CA ARG A 66 16.58 -9.00 -2.09
C ARG A 66 16.53 -8.16 -3.36
N ILE A 67 15.31 -7.76 -3.79
CA ILE A 67 15.13 -6.91 -4.98
C ILE A 67 15.77 -5.54 -4.78
N TRP A 68 15.73 -5.01 -3.56
CA TRP A 68 16.41 -3.76 -3.21
C TRP A 68 17.96 -3.88 -3.22
N GLY A 69 18.51 -5.08 -3.34
CA GLY A 69 19.94 -5.32 -3.25
C GLY A 69 20.48 -5.17 -1.84
N LYS A 70 19.63 -5.36 -0.83
CA LYS A 70 20.01 -5.37 0.58
C LYS A 70 20.02 -6.79 1.11
N SER A 71 21.03 -7.09 1.94
CA SER A 71 21.16 -8.35 2.67
C SER A 71 21.25 -8.06 4.16
N GLY A 72 20.91 -9.05 4.99
CA GLY A 72 20.92 -8.95 6.45
C GLY A 72 19.53 -8.67 7.02
N ASP A 73 19.49 -8.20 8.26
CA ASP A 73 18.26 -8.00 9.05
C ASP A 73 17.50 -6.73 8.68
N ILE A 74 17.39 -6.43 7.37
CA ILE A 74 16.64 -5.27 6.90
C ILE A 74 15.20 -5.69 6.64
N ASP A 75 14.27 -5.03 7.32
CA ASP A 75 12.84 -5.14 7.05
C ASP A 75 12.33 -3.91 6.29
N PRO A 76 12.11 -4.01 4.96
CA PRO A 76 11.56 -2.92 4.17
C PRO A 76 10.17 -2.46 4.61
N PHE A 77 9.45 -3.26 5.40
CA PHE A 77 8.13 -2.93 5.92
C PHE A 77 8.18 -2.25 7.30
N PHE A 78 9.39 -1.95 7.83
CA PHE A 78 9.59 -1.18 9.06
C PHE A 78 8.89 -1.74 10.31
N GLY A 79 8.74 -3.06 10.39
CA GLY A 79 8.05 -3.73 11.50
C GLY A 79 6.52 -3.72 11.42
N ALA A 80 5.93 -3.21 10.35
CA ALA A 80 4.47 -3.21 10.18
C ALA A 80 3.93 -4.64 10.24
N PRO A 81 2.90 -4.91 11.09
CA PRO A 81 2.35 -6.26 11.25
C PRO A 81 1.41 -6.66 10.10
N ALA A 82 0.76 -5.70 9.44
CA ALA A 82 -0.16 -5.94 8.33
C ALA A 82 0.37 -5.32 7.04
N ILE A 83 0.26 -6.08 5.94
CA ILE A 83 0.64 -5.63 4.61
C ILE A 83 -0.56 -5.83 3.68
N LEU A 84 -1.03 -4.75 3.07
CA LEU A 84 -2.07 -4.76 2.06
C LEU A 84 -1.40 -4.57 0.69
N VAL A 85 -1.26 -5.65 -0.07
CA VAL A 85 -0.59 -5.59 -1.38
C VAL A 85 -1.61 -5.24 -2.45
N VAL A 86 -1.39 -4.13 -3.15
CA VAL A 86 -2.21 -3.76 -4.30
C VAL A 86 -1.60 -4.36 -5.56
N LEU A 87 -2.41 -5.12 -6.28
CA LEU A 87 -2.12 -5.60 -7.63
C LEU A 87 -3.20 -5.08 -8.58
N ALA A 88 -2.88 -5.02 -9.87
CA ALA A 88 -3.84 -4.57 -10.88
C ALA A 88 -3.72 -5.38 -12.18
N ASP A 89 -4.87 -5.67 -12.77
CA ASP A 89 -5.04 -6.47 -13.99
C ASP A 89 -4.35 -5.80 -15.20
N ARG A 90 -3.31 -6.44 -15.74
CA ARG A 90 -2.51 -5.95 -16.88
C ARG A 90 -3.32 -5.80 -18.16
N THR A 91 -4.45 -6.47 -18.29
CA THR A 91 -5.33 -6.33 -19.47
C THR A 91 -6.03 -4.97 -19.53
N VAL A 92 -6.04 -4.23 -18.40
CA VAL A 92 -6.61 -2.88 -18.32
C VAL A 92 -5.52 -1.84 -18.57
N PRO A 93 -5.60 -1.02 -19.63
CA PRO A 93 -4.51 -0.07 -19.98
C PRO A 93 -4.19 0.95 -18.90
N THR A 94 -5.12 1.22 -17.99
CA THR A 94 -4.96 2.18 -16.88
C THR A 94 -4.57 1.52 -15.55
N HIS A 95 -4.26 0.22 -15.53
CA HIS A 95 -4.11 -0.58 -14.31
C HIS A 95 -3.12 0.02 -13.30
N VAL A 96 -1.99 0.56 -13.74
CA VAL A 96 -1.00 1.17 -12.83
C VAL A 96 -1.57 2.43 -12.16
N TYR A 97 -2.31 3.24 -12.90
CA TYR A 97 -2.96 4.45 -12.37
C TYR A 97 -4.11 4.08 -11.43
N ASP A 98 -4.94 3.13 -11.82
CA ASP A 98 -6.06 2.63 -11.01
C ASP A 98 -5.55 2.06 -9.68
N GLY A 99 -4.51 1.21 -9.73
CA GLY A 99 -3.87 0.67 -8.53
C GLY A 99 -3.21 1.73 -7.65
N SER A 100 -2.64 2.78 -8.26
CA SER A 100 -2.07 3.91 -7.51
C SER A 100 -3.16 4.71 -6.77
N LEU A 101 -4.32 4.88 -7.37
CA LEU A 101 -5.47 5.52 -6.71
C LEU A 101 -6.01 4.65 -5.57
N THR A 102 -6.10 3.33 -5.78
CA THR A 102 -6.45 2.35 -4.72
C THR A 102 -5.50 2.50 -3.53
N MET A 103 -4.19 2.52 -3.77
CA MET A 103 -3.18 2.71 -2.72
C MET A 103 -3.35 4.05 -2.00
N GLY A 104 -3.59 5.13 -2.74
CA GLY A 104 -3.81 6.46 -2.17
C GLY A 104 -5.01 6.49 -1.23
N ASN A 105 -6.16 5.91 -1.64
CA ASN A 105 -7.36 5.81 -0.81
C ASN A 105 -7.11 4.97 0.44
N MET A 106 -6.42 3.82 0.33
CA MET A 106 -6.08 2.97 1.48
C MET A 106 -5.25 3.72 2.51
N MET A 107 -4.22 4.45 2.08
CA MET A 107 -3.39 5.23 3.00
C MET A 107 -4.17 6.36 3.67
N LEU A 108 -5.12 6.97 2.97
CA LEU A 108 -5.98 8.01 3.52
C LEU A 108 -6.99 7.44 4.52
N ALA A 109 -7.57 6.29 4.22
CA ALA A 109 -8.46 5.57 5.13
C ALA A 109 -7.72 5.16 6.42
N ALA A 110 -6.50 4.63 6.30
CA ALA A 110 -5.67 4.31 7.47
C ALA A 110 -5.46 5.56 8.36
N GLU A 111 -5.14 6.71 7.78
CA GLU A 111 -5.01 7.97 8.51
C GLU A 111 -6.31 8.35 9.24
N SER A 112 -7.46 8.23 8.57
CA SER A 112 -8.77 8.59 9.16
C SER A 112 -9.17 7.68 10.32
N LEU A 113 -8.66 6.44 10.35
CA LEU A 113 -8.85 5.47 11.42
C LEU A 113 -7.79 5.59 12.54
N GLY A 114 -6.91 6.59 12.48
CA GLY A 114 -5.81 6.77 13.45
C GLY A 114 -4.68 5.77 13.30
N LEU A 115 -4.62 5.04 12.19
CA LEU A 115 -3.57 4.09 11.88
C LEU A 115 -2.44 4.73 11.08
N ALA A 116 -1.26 4.15 11.23
CA ALA A 116 -0.08 4.51 10.45
C ALA A 116 -0.01 3.71 9.16
N SER A 117 0.47 4.33 8.09
CA SER A 117 0.70 3.63 6.83
C SER A 117 1.91 4.17 6.07
N ILE A 118 2.41 3.36 5.14
CA ILE A 118 3.44 3.77 4.17
C ILE A 118 3.33 2.92 2.90
N TRP A 119 3.56 3.54 1.75
CA TRP A 119 3.73 2.82 0.48
C TRP A 119 5.15 2.28 0.37
N ILE A 120 5.30 0.98 0.25
CA ILE A 120 6.56 0.32 -0.07
C ILE A 120 6.53 -0.14 -1.53
N HIS A 121 7.57 0.20 -2.25
CA HIS A 121 7.74 -0.09 -3.67
C HIS A 121 8.17 -1.54 -3.93
N ARG A 122 8.42 -1.92 -5.20
CA ARG A 122 8.96 -3.20 -5.66
C ARG A 122 7.97 -4.38 -5.71
N ALA A 123 6.67 -4.15 -5.45
CA ALA A 123 5.65 -5.19 -5.62
C ALA A 123 5.63 -5.72 -7.07
N LYS A 124 5.95 -4.87 -8.07
CA LYS A 124 6.02 -5.32 -9.46
C LYS A 124 7.04 -6.43 -9.62
N GLU A 125 8.27 -6.20 -9.23
CA GLU A 125 9.36 -7.15 -9.35
C GLU A 125 9.12 -8.41 -8.52
N GLU A 126 8.49 -8.26 -7.35
CA GLU A 126 8.12 -9.39 -6.50
C GLU A 126 7.13 -10.32 -7.20
N PHE A 127 6.02 -9.76 -7.71
CA PHE A 127 4.96 -10.56 -8.32
C PHE A 127 5.20 -10.91 -9.80
N ASP A 128 6.19 -10.31 -10.45
CA ASP A 128 6.73 -10.78 -11.72
C ASP A 128 7.64 -12.01 -11.56
N SER A 129 8.18 -12.24 -10.36
CA SER A 129 9.03 -13.41 -10.06
C SER A 129 8.22 -14.71 -10.00
N GLU A 130 8.90 -15.84 -10.22
CA GLU A 130 8.27 -17.16 -10.06
C GLU A 130 7.77 -17.40 -8.62
N GLU A 131 8.48 -16.88 -7.63
CA GLU A 131 8.07 -16.95 -6.22
C GLU A 131 6.77 -16.16 -5.97
N GLY A 132 6.67 -14.95 -6.52
CA GLY A 132 5.47 -14.12 -6.42
C GLY A 132 4.27 -14.74 -7.13
N LYS A 133 4.46 -15.28 -8.33
CA LYS A 133 3.41 -16.02 -9.07
C LYS A 133 2.92 -17.23 -8.30
N GLN A 134 3.83 -17.95 -7.63
CA GLN A 134 3.44 -19.10 -6.81
C GLN A 134 2.60 -18.65 -5.61
N ILE A 135 2.95 -17.53 -4.96
CA ILE A 135 2.14 -16.95 -3.87
C ILE A 135 0.72 -16.63 -4.37
N LEU A 136 0.57 -15.99 -5.53
CA LEU A 136 -0.75 -15.70 -6.11
C LEU A 136 -1.56 -16.97 -6.36
N LYS A 137 -0.92 -17.98 -6.93
CA LYS A 137 -1.55 -19.29 -7.20
C LYS A 137 -2.00 -19.97 -5.90
N ASP A 138 -1.17 -19.96 -4.86
CA ASP A 138 -1.47 -20.58 -3.56
C ASP A 138 -2.66 -19.86 -2.86
N LEU A 139 -2.85 -18.57 -3.13
CA LEU A 139 -3.98 -17.77 -2.66
C LEU A 139 -5.22 -17.85 -3.55
N GLY A 140 -5.16 -18.61 -4.65
CA GLY A 140 -6.27 -18.78 -5.59
C GLY A 140 -6.52 -17.55 -6.47
N VAL A 141 -5.53 -16.66 -6.64
CA VAL A 141 -5.64 -15.51 -7.54
C VAL A 141 -5.37 -15.98 -8.97
N GLU A 142 -6.38 -15.86 -9.82
CA GLU A 142 -6.32 -16.17 -11.24
C GLU A 142 -6.24 -14.88 -12.06
N GLY A 143 -5.45 -14.89 -13.14
CA GLY A 143 -5.27 -13.73 -14.02
C GLY A 143 -3.83 -13.25 -14.08
N ASP A 144 -3.59 -12.19 -14.88
CA ASP A 144 -2.29 -11.57 -15.05
C ASP A 144 -2.29 -10.20 -14.37
N TYR A 145 -1.70 -10.16 -13.18
CA TYR A 145 -1.67 -8.97 -12.34
C TYR A 145 -0.26 -8.39 -12.22
N GLU A 146 -0.16 -7.08 -12.27
CA GLU A 146 1.04 -6.33 -11.91
C GLU A 146 0.98 -5.90 -10.45
N GLY A 147 2.06 -6.11 -9.69
CA GLY A 147 2.20 -5.54 -8.37
C GLY A 147 2.35 -4.01 -8.44
N ILE A 148 1.50 -3.27 -7.73
CA ILE A 148 1.54 -1.80 -7.69
C ILE A 148 2.34 -1.32 -6.48
N GLY A 149 2.13 -1.93 -5.34
CA GLY A 149 2.84 -1.59 -4.10
C GLY A 149 2.27 -2.28 -2.88
N HIS A 150 3.00 -2.15 -1.78
CA HIS A 150 2.57 -2.64 -0.48
C HIS A 150 2.16 -1.45 0.38
N CYS A 151 0.93 -1.43 0.88
CA CYS A 151 0.53 -0.56 1.96
C CYS A 151 0.86 -1.27 3.27
N ALA A 152 1.97 -0.90 3.89
CA ALA A 152 2.29 -1.37 5.23
C ALA A 152 1.44 -0.59 6.24
N VAL A 153 0.74 -1.28 7.13
CA VAL A 153 -0.25 -0.71 8.06
C VAL A 153 0.00 -1.21 9.48
N GLY A 154 -0.18 -0.32 10.45
CA GLY A 154 -0.02 -0.62 11.87
C GLY A 154 -0.22 0.62 12.73
N TYR A 155 0.30 0.60 13.95
CA TYR A 155 0.30 1.74 14.86
C TYR A 155 1.66 2.42 14.89
N TRP A 156 1.68 3.75 15.08
CA TRP A 156 2.91 4.52 15.22
C TRP A 156 3.72 4.06 16.44
N ASP A 157 5.02 3.77 16.24
CA ASP A 157 6.02 3.55 17.30
C ASP A 157 7.07 4.68 17.32
N CYS A 158 6.71 5.82 16.79
CA CYS A 158 7.50 7.05 16.78
C CYS A 158 6.57 8.26 16.71
N GLU A 159 7.11 9.42 16.97
CA GLU A 159 6.40 10.68 16.74
C GLU A 159 6.07 10.85 15.25
N LYS A 160 4.83 11.26 14.96
CA LYS A 160 4.39 11.54 13.59
C LYS A 160 5.10 12.79 13.08
N PRO A 161 5.82 12.72 11.96
CA PRO A 161 6.56 13.87 11.46
C PRO A 161 5.65 14.99 10.95
N GLU A 162 6.07 16.22 11.14
CA GLU A 162 5.38 17.38 10.60
C GLU A 162 5.34 17.38 9.06
N PRO A 163 4.28 17.93 8.46
CA PRO A 163 4.19 18.04 7.01
C PRO A 163 5.26 19.00 6.46
N PRO A 164 6.12 18.57 5.53
CA PRO A 164 7.06 19.47 4.90
C PRO A 164 6.32 20.52 4.06
N ALA A 165 6.91 21.71 3.96
CA ALA A 165 6.40 22.77 3.08
C ALA A 165 6.24 22.25 1.64
N ARG A 166 5.21 22.71 0.98
CA ARG A 166 5.02 22.44 -0.46
C ARG A 166 5.92 23.36 -1.29
N ARG A 167 6.47 22.83 -2.37
CA ARG A 167 7.28 23.64 -3.30
C ARG A 167 6.37 24.62 -4.03
N ASP A 168 6.85 25.84 -4.22
CA ASP A 168 6.18 26.87 -5.02
C ASP A 168 6.21 26.56 -6.53
N GLY A 169 5.43 27.33 -7.31
CA GLY A 169 5.44 27.26 -8.77
C GLY A 169 4.95 25.94 -9.37
N ARG A 170 4.00 25.26 -8.69
CA ARG A 170 3.46 23.97 -9.11
C ARG A 170 2.02 24.04 -9.63
N VAL A 171 1.45 25.22 -9.68
CA VAL A 171 0.10 25.47 -10.20
C VAL A 171 0.22 26.49 -11.31
N PHE A 172 -0.32 26.19 -12.46
CA PHE A 172 -0.39 27.05 -13.62
C PHE A 172 -1.86 27.22 -13.98
N SER A 173 -2.32 28.47 -14.18
CA SER A 173 -3.70 28.79 -14.51
C SER A 173 -3.78 29.36 -15.92
N ALA A 174 -4.81 29.00 -16.66
CA ALA A 174 -5.25 29.65 -17.87
C ALA A 174 -6.65 30.20 -17.60
N GLU A 175 -6.85 31.52 -17.83
CA GLU A 175 -8.11 32.24 -17.64
C GLU A 175 -8.64 32.69 -19.00
#